data_21fdf358373f7bf8344f1dcbbc8c73fa
#
_entry.id   21fdf358373f7bf8344f1dcbbc8c73fa
#
_cell.length_a   1.000
_cell.length_b   1.000
_cell.length_c   1.000
_cell.angle_alpha   90.00
_cell.angle_beta   90.00
_cell.angle_gamma   90.00
#
_symmetry.space_group_name_H-M   'P 1'
#
loop_
_entity.id
_entity.type
_entity.pdbx_description
1 polymer ?
#
loop_
_entity_poly.entity_id
_entity_poly.type
_entity_poly.pdbx_seq_one_letter_code
_entity_poly.pdbx_strand_id
1 'polypeptide(L)'
;MADNTTLTDNEQVKLDIINAVLIKKIKTGQAARILGITSRQVQRLKKEVKREGAQGVVHKLKGKISNNHIDPSVKEKVLQKIRTRYYDFKPGFATEKLKEEYDDRNQFIIPTSQTVRMWMNESGLWKTHKQKKAEYRSWRPRKEYYGELEQFDGSYHYWFENRYKDKSSGLIEVCLLLSVDDATGKITHAEFADNEGVVAVFTFWKSYVTINGKPIAVYLDRYSTYKINHKSAVDNYDLMTQFERAMKDIAIHLITAHSAQAKGRIERLFGTLQDRLVKEMRLAGINTPMEGNQFLKEIFIPKFNNQFSVVPAQTGDTHRSLTSDDKKNFNRTFSIQSKRKVNNDFTIQFKNNWYQLKEVQPTTVRPRETVLIEEWLDGTIHITLKGFELVSMLLPERPKKIKANPVILTTHELNWEPPADHPWRRYGNR
;
A
#
# COMPACT_ATOMS: atom_id res chain seq x y z
N MET A 1 -36.05 -40.21 -44.26
CA MET A 1 -34.70 -40.68 -43.99
C MET A 1 -34.53 -40.79 -42.49
N ALA A 2 -34.39 -42.03 -41.98
CA ALA A 2 -34.27 -42.26 -40.55
C ALA A 2 -32.85 -41.84 -40.10
N ASP A 3 -32.73 -40.75 -39.31
CA ASP A 3 -31.49 -40.37 -38.69
C ASP A 3 -31.02 -41.48 -37.75
N ASN A 4 -29.95 -42.17 -38.14
CA ASN A 4 -29.25 -43.16 -37.33
C ASN A 4 -28.51 -42.46 -36.17
N THR A 5 -29.26 -41.95 -35.21
CA THR A 5 -28.66 -41.38 -34.00
C THR A 5 -28.17 -42.55 -33.14
N THR A 6 -26.86 -42.78 -33.13
CA THR A 6 -26.21 -43.78 -32.28
C THR A 6 -26.54 -43.45 -30.80
N LEU A 7 -27.24 -44.37 -30.12
CA LEU A 7 -27.52 -44.27 -28.69
C LEU A 7 -26.21 -44.38 -27.90
N THR A 8 -26.11 -43.64 -26.82
CA THR A 8 -25.01 -43.86 -25.85
C THR A 8 -25.28 -45.11 -25.05
N ASP A 9 -24.26 -45.74 -24.44
CA ASP A 9 -24.42 -46.95 -23.64
C ASP A 9 -25.49 -46.78 -22.54
N ASN A 10 -25.57 -45.64 -21.89
CA ASN A 10 -26.60 -45.32 -20.90
C ASN A 10 -28.00 -45.21 -21.54
N GLU A 11 -28.13 -44.71 -22.73
CA GLU A 11 -29.42 -44.64 -23.45
C GLU A 11 -29.84 -46.03 -23.93
N GLN A 12 -28.91 -46.89 -24.35
CA GLN A 12 -29.17 -48.26 -24.70
C GLN A 12 -29.69 -49.05 -23.51
N VAL A 13 -29.00 -48.98 -22.33
CA VAL A 13 -29.45 -49.62 -21.06
C VAL A 13 -30.85 -49.13 -20.67
N LYS A 14 -31.13 -47.84 -20.80
CA LYS A 14 -32.49 -47.30 -20.56
C LYS A 14 -33.53 -47.93 -21.48
N LEU A 15 -33.21 -48.04 -22.77
CA LEU A 15 -34.09 -48.59 -23.77
C LEU A 15 -34.41 -50.06 -23.46
N ASP A 16 -33.40 -50.86 -23.13
CA ASP A 16 -33.54 -52.29 -22.81
C ASP A 16 -34.42 -52.52 -21.58
N ILE A 17 -34.23 -51.69 -20.53
CA ILE A 17 -35.03 -51.78 -19.29
C ILE A 17 -36.49 -51.34 -19.57
N ILE A 18 -36.71 -50.30 -20.37
CA ILE A 18 -38.05 -49.84 -20.70
C ILE A 18 -38.76 -50.87 -21.61
N ASN A 19 -38.04 -51.48 -22.55
CA ASN A 19 -38.58 -52.58 -23.35
C ASN A 19 -38.97 -53.80 -22.49
N ALA A 20 -38.16 -54.13 -21.50
CA ALA A 20 -38.50 -55.20 -20.52
C ALA A 20 -39.77 -54.85 -19.69
N VAL A 21 -40.04 -53.58 -19.40
CA VAL A 21 -41.30 -53.12 -18.81
C VAL A 21 -42.46 -53.22 -19.77
N LEU A 22 -42.23 -52.92 -21.05
CA LEU A 22 -43.25 -52.97 -22.12
C LEU A 22 -43.77 -54.38 -22.34
N ILE A 23 -42.87 -55.38 -22.35
CA ILE A 23 -43.21 -56.83 -22.49
C ILE A 23 -43.61 -57.47 -21.15
N LYS A 24 -43.82 -56.67 -20.09
CA LYS A 24 -44.21 -57.12 -18.75
C LYS A 24 -43.18 -58.07 -18.06
N LYS A 25 -41.92 -58.10 -18.50
CA LYS A 25 -40.88 -58.94 -17.91
C LYS A 25 -40.43 -58.41 -16.53
N ILE A 26 -40.46 -57.09 -16.36
CA ILE A 26 -40.20 -56.43 -15.05
C ILE A 26 -41.30 -55.43 -14.70
N LYS A 27 -41.51 -55.19 -13.40
CA LYS A 27 -42.49 -54.23 -12.93
C LYS A 27 -41.91 -52.81 -13.00
N THR A 28 -42.76 -51.76 -13.18
CA THR A 28 -42.38 -50.36 -13.23
C THR A 28 -41.52 -49.91 -12.04
N GLY A 29 -41.88 -50.41 -10.82
CA GLY A 29 -41.10 -50.08 -9.62
C GLY A 29 -39.69 -50.70 -9.59
N GLN A 30 -39.51 -51.86 -10.20
CA GLN A 30 -38.18 -52.49 -10.34
C GLN A 30 -37.32 -51.71 -11.36
N ALA A 31 -37.89 -51.35 -12.52
CA ALA A 31 -37.21 -50.51 -13.52
C ALA A 31 -36.80 -49.16 -12.91
N ALA A 32 -37.64 -48.55 -12.07
CA ALA A 32 -37.34 -47.27 -11.38
C ALA A 32 -36.13 -47.41 -10.46
N ARG A 33 -36.00 -48.51 -9.73
CA ARG A 33 -34.81 -48.77 -8.84
C ARG A 33 -33.56 -49.02 -9.68
N ILE A 34 -33.63 -49.78 -10.78
CA ILE A 34 -32.47 -50.09 -11.63
C ILE A 34 -31.94 -48.83 -12.31
N LEU A 35 -32.86 -47.97 -12.77
CA LEU A 35 -32.50 -46.73 -13.49
C LEU A 35 -32.21 -45.56 -12.55
N GLY A 36 -32.46 -45.69 -11.24
CA GLY A 36 -32.30 -44.58 -10.28
C GLY A 36 -33.26 -43.39 -10.53
N ILE A 37 -34.47 -43.70 -11.06
CA ILE A 37 -35.49 -42.68 -11.40
C ILE A 37 -36.83 -42.99 -10.77
N THR A 38 -37.77 -42.05 -10.80
CA THR A 38 -39.11 -42.30 -10.21
C THR A 38 -39.97 -43.18 -11.13
N SER A 39 -40.91 -43.94 -10.51
CA SER A 39 -41.90 -44.77 -11.26
C SER A 39 -42.67 -43.92 -12.28
N ARG A 40 -42.97 -42.64 -11.96
CA ARG A 40 -43.61 -41.70 -12.89
C ARG A 40 -42.74 -41.41 -14.15
N GLN A 41 -41.43 -41.28 -13.96
CA GLN A 41 -40.49 -41.10 -15.08
C GLN A 41 -40.41 -42.41 -15.96
N VAL A 42 -40.44 -43.55 -15.35
CA VAL A 42 -40.51 -44.85 -16.12
C VAL A 42 -41.81 -44.91 -16.94
N GLN A 43 -42.93 -44.56 -16.37
CA GLN A 43 -44.20 -44.49 -17.10
C GLN A 43 -44.18 -43.50 -18.27
N ARG A 44 -43.54 -42.34 -18.07
CA ARG A 44 -43.36 -41.37 -19.14
C ARG A 44 -42.46 -41.89 -20.26
N LEU A 45 -41.30 -42.44 -19.92
CA LEU A 45 -40.40 -43.07 -20.90
C LEU A 45 -41.09 -44.22 -21.63
N LYS A 46 -41.90 -45.07 -20.93
CA LYS A 46 -42.68 -46.13 -21.56
C LYS A 46 -43.62 -45.59 -22.64
N LYS A 47 -44.33 -44.45 -22.39
CA LYS A 47 -45.20 -43.81 -23.35
C LYS A 47 -44.40 -43.27 -24.54
N GLU A 48 -43.21 -42.66 -24.32
CA GLU A 48 -42.38 -42.08 -25.35
C GLU A 48 -41.72 -43.16 -26.21
N VAL A 49 -41.26 -44.26 -25.62
CA VAL A 49 -40.71 -45.43 -26.39
C VAL A 49 -41.82 -46.07 -27.23
N LYS A 50 -43.05 -46.18 -26.73
CA LYS A 50 -44.19 -46.66 -27.56
C LYS A 50 -44.46 -45.77 -28.74
N ARG A 51 -44.27 -44.44 -28.62
CA ARG A 51 -44.58 -43.48 -29.69
C ARG A 51 -43.42 -43.31 -30.67
N GLU A 52 -42.20 -43.22 -30.19
CA GLU A 52 -41.03 -42.80 -30.94
C GLU A 52 -39.94 -43.89 -31.05
N GLY A 53 -40.23 -45.10 -30.57
CA GLY A 53 -39.24 -46.20 -30.59
C GLY A 53 -38.02 -45.90 -29.77
N ALA A 54 -36.85 -46.27 -30.25
CA ALA A 54 -35.56 -46.05 -29.56
C ALA A 54 -35.27 -44.56 -29.25
N GLN A 55 -35.78 -43.63 -30.03
CA GLN A 55 -35.64 -42.20 -29.84
C GLN A 55 -36.34 -41.69 -28.53
N GLY A 56 -37.33 -42.45 -28.05
CA GLY A 56 -38.05 -42.08 -26.80
C GLY A 56 -37.21 -42.07 -25.53
N VAL A 57 -36.02 -42.68 -25.53
CA VAL A 57 -35.10 -42.60 -24.40
C VAL A 57 -34.06 -41.50 -24.51
N VAL A 58 -33.94 -40.89 -25.68
CA VAL A 58 -32.99 -39.79 -25.90
C VAL A 58 -33.52 -38.49 -25.33
N HIS A 59 -32.66 -37.76 -24.64
CA HIS A 59 -33.08 -36.49 -24.05
C HIS A 59 -33.43 -35.48 -25.16
N LYS A 60 -34.65 -34.88 -25.11
CA LYS A 60 -35.16 -33.97 -26.13
C LYS A 60 -34.33 -32.74 -26.43
N LEU A 61 -33.39 -32.40 -25.54
CA LEU A 61 -32.43 -31.30 -25.72
C LEU A 61 -31.06 -31.79 -26.22
N LYS A 62 -30.89 -33.11 -26.47
CA LYS A 62 -29.64 -33.62 -27.06
C LYS A 62 -29.42 -33.02 -28.44
N GLY A 63 -28.27 -32.39 -28.63
CA GLY A 63 -27.93 -31.71 -29.89
C GLY A 63 -28.55 -30.31 -30.08
N LYS A 64 -29.42 -29.84 -29.15
CA LYS A 64 -29.92 -28.47 -29.21
C LYS A 64 -28.97 -27.52 -28.53
N ILE A 65 -28.81 -26.35 -29.12
CA ILE A 65 -28.04 -25.26 -28.55
C ILE A 65 -28.74 -24.78 -27.23
N SER A 66 -28.00 -24.68 -26.14
CA SER A 66 -28.52 -24.19 -24.87
C SER A 66 -28.99 -22.73 -25.00
N ASN A 67 -30.08 -22.37 -24.29
CA ASN A 67 -30.54 -20.96 -24.22
C ASN A 67 -29.46 -20.01 -23.65
N ASN A 68 -28.49 -20.54 -22.90
CA ASN A 68 -27.36 -19.80 -22.36
C ASN A 68 -26.10 -19.92 -23.23
N HIS A 69 -26.24 -20.38 -24.46
CA HIS A 69 -25.10 -20.46 -25.38
C HIS A 69 -24.63 -19.06 -25.74
N ILE A 70 -23.33 -18.86 -25.61
CA ILE A 70 -22.66 -17.61 -26.02
C ILE A 70 -22.12 -17.83 -27.44
N ASP A 71 -22.38 -16.88 -28.32
CA ASP A 71 -21.92 -16.90 -29.70
C ASP A 71 -20.38 -17.11 -29.74
N PRO A 72 -19.89 -18.08 -30.56
CA PRO A 72 -18.46 -18.33 -30.73
C PRO A 72 -17.68 -17.09 -31.15
N SER A 73 -18.28 -16.17 -31.88
CA SER A 73 -17.64 -14.91 -32.26
C SER A 73 -17.31 -14.02 -31.06
N VAL A 74 -18.14 -14.03 -30.01
CA VAL A 74 -17.90 -13.32 -28.76
C VAL A 74 -16.70 -13.93 -28.04
N LYS A 75 -16.64 -15.28 -27.97
CA LYS A 75 -15.49 -15.99 -27.38
C LYS A 75 -14.18 -15.57 -28.05
N GLU A 76 -14.15 -15.57 -29.38
CA GLU A 76 -12.93 -15.24 -30.13
C GLU A 76 -12.52 -13.78 -29.93
N LYS A 77 -13.46 -12.83 -30.00
CA LYS A 77 -13.19 -11.40 -29.73
C LYS A 77 -12.62 -11.18 -28.32
N VAL A 78 -13.20 -11.82 -27.29
CA VAL A 78 -12.72 -11.75 -25.92
C VAL A 78 -11.32 -12.31 -25.80
N LEU A 79 -11.05 -13.50 -26.36
CA LEU A 79 -9.73 -14.13 -26.30
C LEU A 79 -8.68 -13.34 -27.07
N GLN A 80 -9.02 -12.79 -28.23
CA GLN A 80 -8.13 -11.92 -29.00
C GLN A 80 -7.73 -10.68 -28.20
N LYS A 81 -8.70 -10.03 -27.54
CA LYS A 81 -8.45 -8.87 -26.70
C LYS A 81 -7.55 -9.21 -25.51
N ILE A 82 -7.78 -10.39 -24.89
CA ILE A 82 -6.92 -10.86 -23.79
C ILE A 82 -5.50 -11.10 -24.30
N ARG A 83 -5.31 -11.76 -25.45
CA ARG A 83 -3.97 -12.00 -26.02
C ARG A 83 -3.19 -10.72 -26.34
N THR A 84 -3.87 -9.70 -26.82
CA THR A 84 -3.23 -8.46 -27.27
C THR A 84 -3.02 -7.42 -26.18
N ARG A 85 -3.98 -7.25 -25.27
CA ARG A 85 -3.97 -6.14 -24.30
C ARG A 85 -3.91 -6.58 -22.84
N TYR A 86 -4.46 -7.76 -22.51
CA TYR A 86 -4.59 -8.26 -21.14
C TYR A 86 -3.85 -9.61 -20.96
N TYR A 87 -2.74 -9.81 -21.66
CA TYR A 87 -2.03 -11.10 -21.78
C TYR A 87 -1.55 -11.66 -20.44
N ASP A 88 -1.23 -10.80 -19.46
CA ASP A 88 -0.75 -11.13 -18.12
C ASP A 88 -1.81 -10.95 -17.03
N PHE A 89 -3.06 -10.66 -17.42
CA PHE A 89 -4.13 -10.43 -16.46
C PHE A 89 -4.72 -11.74 -15.95
N LYS A 90 -5.02 -11.80 -14.67
CA LYS A 90 -5.81 -12.90 -14.11
C LYS A 90 -7.25 -12.83 -14.65
N PRO A 91 -7.94 -13.98 -14.80
CA PRO A 91 -9.25 -14.04 -15.46
C PRO A 91 -10.30 -13.06 -14.90
N GLY A 92 -10.36 -12.92 -13.56
CA GLY A 92 -11.28 -11.98 -12.92
C GLY A 92 -11.00 -10.53 -13.29
N PHE A 93 -9.73 -10.13 -13.26
CA PHE A 93 -9.32 -8.77 -13.60
C PHE A 93 -9.44 -8.49 -15.10
N ALA A 94 -9.11 -9.45 -15.96
CA ALA A 94 -9.34 -9.34 -17.40
C ALA A 94 -10.83 -9.12 -17.70
N THR A 95 -11.72 -9.89 -17.05
CA THR A 95 -13.18 -9.73 -17.23
C THR A 95 -13.66 -8.35 -16.80
N GLU A 96 -13.15 -7.82 -15.69
CA GLU A 96 -13.48 -6.49 -15.21
C GLU A 96 -13.12 -5.43 -16.26
N LYS A 97 -11.88 -5.49 -16.78
CA LYS A 97 -11.43 -4.53 -17.80
C LYS A 97 -12.16 -4.67 -19.13
N LEU A 98 -12.52 -5.89 -19.52
CA LEU A 98 -13.37 -6.11 -20.70
C LEU A 98 -14.74 -5.48 -20.51
N LYS A 99 -15.36 -5.61 -19.33
CA LYS A 99 -16.63 -4.96 -19.03
C LYS A 99 -16.52 -3.45 -19.13
N GLU A 100 -15.55 -2.84 -18.45
CA GLU A 100 -15.30 -1.40 -18.52
C GLU A 100 -15.16 -0.89 -19.96
N GLU A 101 -14.49 -1.65 -20.83
CA GLU A 101 -14.25 -1.24 -22.21
C GLU A 101 -15.47 -1.44 -23.14
N TYR A 102 -16.26 -2.49 -22.94
CA TYR A 102 -17.33 -2.87 -23.85
C TYR A 102 -18.73 -2.50 -23.39
N ASP A 103 -19.00 -2.44 -22.07
CA ASP A 103 -20.29 -1.99 -21.53
C ASP A 103 -20.59 -0.54 -21.93
N ASP A 104 -19.56 0.32 -21.97
CA ASP A 104 -19.69 1.72 -22.41
C ASP A 104 -20.05 1.85 -23.91
N ARG A 105 -19.82 0.79 -24.71
CA ARG A 105 -20.00 0.81 -26.18
C ARG A 105 -21.21 0.00 -26.66
N ASN A 106 -21.95 -0.65 -25.77
CA ASN A 106 -23.10 -1.52 -26.12
C ASN A 106 -22.84 -2.53 -27.24
N GLN A 107 -21.60 -3.03 -27.38
CA GLN A 107 -21.21 -3.88 -28.51
C GLN A 107 -21.60 -5.35 -28.34
N PHE A 108 -21.46 -5.90 -27.15
CA PHE A 108 -21.89 -7.24 -26.76
C PHE A 108 -21.75 -7.47 -25.26
N ILE A 109 -22.49 -8.43 -24.73
CA ILE A 109 -22.47 -8.77 -23.30
C ILE A 109 -21.22 -9.57 -22.98
N ILE A 110 -20.37 -9.04 -22.08
CA ILE A 110 -19.21 -9.76 -21.57
C ILE A 110 -19.69 -10.87 -20.61
N PRO A 111 -19.25 -12.12 -20.80
CA PRO A 111 -19.64 -13.22 -19.94
C PRO A 111 -19.07 -13.12 -18.54
N THR A 112 -19.51 -14.00 -17.64
CA THR A 112 -19.03 -14.04 -16.26
C THR A 112 -17.53 -14.35 -16.20
N SER A 113 -16.87 -13.93 -15.12
CA SER A 113 -15.45 -14.23 -14.90
C SER A 113 -15.13 -15.73 -14.88
N GLN A 114 -16.10 -16.57 -14.51
CA GLN A 114 -15.97 -18.02 -14.56
C GLN A 114 -15.92 -18.53 -16.00
N THR A 115 -16.75 -18.01 -16.88
CA THR A 115 -16.74 -18.36 -18.32
C THR A 115 -15.44 -17.92 -18.97
N VAL A 116 -14.99 -16.69 -18.70
CA VAL A 116 -13.70 -16.18 -19.20
C VAL A 116 -12.53 -17.03 -18.69
N ARG A 117 -12.56 -17.45 -17.43
CA ARG A 117 -11.54 -18.36 -16.87
C ARG A 117 -11.50 -19.70 -17.61
N MET A 118 -12.65 -20.28 -17.89
CA MET A 118 -12.72 -21.53 -18.67
C MET A 118 -12.09 -21.34 -20.06
N TRP A 119 -12.47 -20.29 -20.75
CA TRP A 119 -11.93 -19.99 -22.08
C TRP A 119 -10.42 -19.74 -22.07
N MET A 120 -9.92 -19.01 -21.07
CA MET A 120 -8.48 -18.79 -20.91
C MET A 120 -7.72 -20.08 -20.61
N ASN A 121 -8.31 -20.99 -19.81
CA ASN A 121 -7.73 -22.32 -19.56
C ASN A 121 -7.68 -23.17 -20.83
N GLU A 122 -8.79 -23.25 -21.56
CA GLU A 122 -8.90 -24.00 -22.82
C GLU A 122 -7.91 -23.50 -23.87
N SER A 123 -7.68 -22.18 -23.92
CA SER A 123 -6.77 -21.53 -24.87
C SER A 123 -5.32 -21.49 -24.39
N GLY A 124 -4.99 -22.06 -23.23
CA GLY A 124 -3.64 -22.04 -22.65
C GLY A 124 -3.17 -20.67 -22.13
N LEU A 125 -4.02 -19.66 -22.12
CA LEU A 125 -3.71 -18.31 -21.64
C LEU A 125 -3.66 -18.21 -20.11
N TRP A 126 -4.26 -19.16 -19.41
CA TRP A 126 -4.28 -19.23 -17.97
C TRP A 126 -4.13 -20.68 -17.50
N LYS A 127 -3.34 -20.89 -16.45
CA LYS A 127 -3.26 -22.19 -15.77
C LYS A 127 -3.70 -22.02 -14.32
N THR A 128 -4.61 -22.85 -13.88
CA THR A 128 -5.07 -22.85 -12.49
C THR A 128 -3.94 -23.35 -11.58
N HIS A 129 -3.47 -22.50 -10.67
CA HIS A 129 -2.51 -22.92 -9.66
C HIS A 129 -3.25 -23.69 -8.55
N LYS A 130 -2.73 -24.86 -8.17
CA LYS A 130 -3.23 -25.58 -7.00
C LYS A 130 -3.01 -24.71 -5.76
N GLN A 131 -4.10 -24.40 -5.04
CA GLN A 131 -3.98 -23.71 -3.76
C GLN A 131 -3.27 -24.64 -2.78
N LYS A 132 -2.23 -24.13 -2.09
CA LYS A 132 -1.67 -24.81 -0.92
C LYS A 132 -2.77 -24.91 0.13
N LYS A 133 -2.89 -26.05 0.81
CA LYS A 133 -3.80 -26.20 1.96
C LYS A 133 -3.49 -25.07 2.95
N ALA A 134 -4.51 -24.25 3.24
CA ALA A 134 -4.37 -23.20 4.22
C ALA A 134 -4.18 -23.83 5.60
N GLU A 135 -3.10 -23.50 6.29
CA GLU A 135 -3.00 -23.73 7.71
C GLU A 135 -4.03 -22.87 8.43
N TYR A 136 -4.77 -23.45 9.36
CA TYR A 136 -5.72 -22.71 10.19
C TYR A 136 -4.95 -21.75 11.09
N ARG A 137 -5.06 -20.45 10.79
CA ARG A 137 -4.49 -19.39 11.62
C ARG A 137 -5.62 -18.60 12.25
N SER A 138 -5.46 -18.23 13.53
CA SER A 138 -6.41 -17.34 14.19
C SER A 138 -6.39 -15.96 13.51
N TRP A 139 -7.55 -15.47 13.13
CA TRP A 139 -7.68 -14.16 12.47
C TRP A 139 -7.93 -13.10 13.53
N ARG A 140 -7.13 -12.03 13.52
CA ARG A 140 -7.44 -10.86 14.32
C ARG A 140 -8.74 -10.20 13.78
N PRO A 141 -9.74 -9.93 14.64
CA PRO A 141 -10.94 -9.22 14.20
C PRO A 141 -10.59 -7.83 13.65
N ARG A 142 -11.45 -7.30 12.81
CA ARG A 142 -11.35 -5.91 12.35
C ARG A 142 -11.66 -4.97 13.52
N LYS A 143 -11.18 -3.73 13.42
CA LYS A 143 -11.65 -2.65 14.28
C LYS A 143 -13.12 -2.34 13.98
N GLU A 144 -13.80 -1.70 14.92
CA GLU A 144 -15.23 -1.46 14.80
C GLU A 144 -15.55 -0.22 13.98
N TYR A 145 -14.76 0.84 14.15
CA TYR A 145 -15.01 2.15 13.55
C TYR A 145 -13.97 2.50 12.48
N TYR A 146 -14.40 3.25 11.47
CA TYR A 146 -13.52 3.88 10.50
C TYR A 146 -12.62 4.92 11.20
N GLY A 147 -11.31 4.92 10.90
CA GLY A 147 -10.33 5.81 11.52
C GLY A 147 -9.83 5.40 12.90
N GLU A 148 -10.29 4.24 13.43
CA GLU A 148 -9.83 3.72 14.72
C GLU A 148 -8.39 3.23 14.65
N LEU A 149 -8.02 2.56 13.56
CA LEU A 149 -6.68 2.01 13.37
C LEU A 149 -6.28 2.03 11.90
N GLU A 150 -5.22 2.75 11.60
CA GLU A 150 -4.56 2.72 10.30
C GLU A 150 -3.39 1.74 10.30
N GLN A 151 -3.34 0.83 9.34
CA GLN A 151 -2.14 0.04 9.07
C GLN A 151 -1.30 0.78 8.04
N PHE A 152 -0.05 1.09 8.37
CA PHE A 152 0.88 1.79 7.50
C PHE A 152 2.08 0.90 7.16
N ASP A 153 2.51 0.93 5.90
CA ASP A 153 3.69 0.20 5.43
C ASP A 153 4.19 0.76 4.10
N GLY A 154 5.44 0.44 3.75
CA GLY A 154 6.04 0.70 2.45
C GLY A 154 6.32 -0.58 1.68
N SER A 155 6.27 -0.52 0.36
CA SER A 155 6.59 -1.65 -0.50
C SER A 155 7.44 -1.21 -1.68
N TYR A 156 8.64 -1.75 -1.76
CA TYR A 156 9.51 -1.59 -2.93
C TYR A 156 9.12 -2.60 -4.01
N HIS A 157 8.92 -2.09 -5.21
CA HIS A 157 8.59 -2.91 -6.38
C HIS A 157 8.87 -2.14 -7.66
N TYR A 158 8.95 -2.86 -8.80
CA TYR A 158 9.00 -2.26 -10.14
C TYR A 158 7.60 -1.80 -10.58
N TRP A 159 7.02 -0.83 -9.83
CA TRP A 159 5.64 -0.36 -10.02
C TRP A 159 5.37 0.15 -11.44
N PHE A 160 6.39 0.68 -12.08
CA PHE A 160 6.30 1.24 -13.42
C PHE A 160 6.88 0.30 -14.50
N GLU A 161 7.27 -0.93 -14.13
CA GLU A 161 7.88 -1.90 -15.04
C GLU A 161 9.09 -1.29 -15.78
N ASN A 162 9.11 -1.40 -17.12
CA ASN A 162 10.14 -0.83 -17.97
C ASN A 162 9.88 0.62 -18.42
N ARG A 163 8.79 1.25 -17.94
CA ARG A 163 8.39 2.62 -18.29
C ARG A 163 9.17 3.68 -17.52
N TYR A 164 9.66 3.36 -16.32
CA TYR A 164 10.52 4.22 -15.50
C TYR A 164 11.87 3.56 -15.33
N LYS A 165 12.88 4.12 -15.99
CA LYS A 165 14.24 3.56 -16.06
C LYS A 165 15.27 4.66 -15.84
N ASP A 166 16.35 4.30 -15.18
CA ASP A 166 17.59 5.07 -15.24
C ASP A 166 18.45 4.60 -16.42
N LYS A 167 19.09 5.53 -17.10
CA LYS A 167 19.97 5.25 -18.24
C LYS A 167 21.15 4.37 -17.88
N SER A 168 21.60 4.41 -16.64
CA SER A 168 22.80 3.71 -16.15
C SER A 168 22.49 2.41 -15.39
N SER A 169 21.39 2.35 -14.64
CA SER A 169 21.08 1.23 -13.72
C SER A 169 19.93 0.34 -14.17
N GLY A 170 19.21 0.70 -15.25
CA GLY A 170 18.11 -0.09 -15.77
C GLY A 170 16.77 0.13 -15.05
N LEU A 171 16.10 -0.94 -14.62
CA LEU A 171 14.81 -0.84 -13.93
C LEU A 171 14.96 -0.22 -12.54
N ILE A 172 14.08 0.71 -12.20
CA ILE A 172 14.08 1.39 -10.90
C ILE A 172 12.97 0.82 -10.01
N GLU A 173 13.35 0.36 -8.82
CA GLU A 173 12.40 0.09 -7.76
C GLU A 173 11.97 1.40 -7.11
N VAL A 174 10.67 1.60 -6.98
CA VAL A 174 10.06 2.74 -6.30
C VAL A 174 9.36 2.24 -5.06
N CYS A 175 9.38 3.02 -3.99
CA CYS A 175 8.65 2.72 -2.77
C CYS A 175 7.21 3.23 -2.89
N LEU A 176 6.22 2.38 -2.68
CA LEU A 176 4.83 2.80 -2.46
C LEU A 176 4.57 2.81 -0.96
N LEU A 177 4.41 4.00 -0.38
CA LEU A 177 3.90 4.20 0.96
C LEU A 177 2.38 4.08 0.94
N LEU A 178 1.81 3.36 1.89
CA LEU A 178 0.40 3.02 1.91
C LEU A 178 -0.16 3.03 3.32
N SER A 179 -1.33 3.62 3.51
CA SER A 179 -2.16 3.40 4.70
C SER A 179 -3.50 2.79 4.33
N VAL A 180 -3.96 1.88 5.18
CA VAL A 180 -5.23 1.19 5.04
C VAL A 180 -5.96 1.16 6.36
N ASP A 181 -7.22 1.57 6.35
CA ASP A 181 -8.09 1.48 7.52
C ASP A 181 -8.44 0.04 7.85
N ASP A 182 -8.23 -0.35 9.09
CA ASP A 182 -8.41 -1.72 9.56
C ASP A 182 -9.89 -2.16 9.58
N ALA A 183 -10.80 -1.26 9.86
CA ALA A 183 -12.23 -1.56 9.93
C ALA A 183 -12.82 -1.82 8.54
N THR A 184 -12.54 -0.97 7.60
CA THR A 184 -13.17 -0.98 6.26
C THR A 184 -12.31 -1.64 5.19
N GLY A 185 -10.98 -1.67 5.38
CA GLY A 185 -10.02 -2.06 4.34
C GLY A 185 -9.87 -1.02 3.23
N LYS A 186 -10.38 0.20 3.42
CA LYS A 186 -10.16 1.32 2.49
C LYS A 186 -8.71 1.72 2.48
N ILE A 187 -8.17 1.97 1.30
CA ILE A 187 -6.93 2.72 1.16
C ILE A 187 -7.25 4.16 1.52
N THR A 188 -6.69 4.64 2.61
CA THR A 188 -6.93 5.99 3.13
C THR A 188 -5.94 7.00 2.57
N HIS A 189 -4.71 6.56 2.29
CA HIS A 189 -3.71 7.33 1.57
C HIS A 189 -2.68 6.41 0.92
N ALA A 190 -2.16 6.80 -0.24
CA ALA A 190 -1.05 6.12 -0.90
C ALA A 190 -0.21 7.12 -1.69
N GLU A 191 1.11 6.96 -1.67
CA GLU A 191 2.05 7.86 -2.34
C GLU A 191 3.32 7.10 -2.76
N PHE A 192 3.75 7.29 -4.00
CA PHE A 192 5.05 6.86 -4.45
C PHE A 192 6.13 7.81 -3.94
N ALA A 193 7.17 7.25 -3.36
CA ALA A 193 8.33 7.95 -2.84
C ALA A 193 9.62 7.28 -3.30
N ASP A 194 10.72 8.02 -3.30
CA ASP A 194 12.04 7.47 -3.67
C ASP A 194 12.53 6.42 -2.64
N ASN A 195 12.16 6.63 -1.39
CA ASN A 195 12.54 5.75 -0.29
C ASN A 195 11.55 5.86 0.88
N GLU A 196 11.74 5.02 1.87
CA GLU A 196 10.99 4.98 3.13
C GLU A 196 11.67 5.79 4.25
N GLY A 197 12.39 6.85 3.90
CA GLY A 197 13.11 7.71 4.85
C GLY A 197 12.17 8.64 5.63
N VAL A 198 12.76 9.34 6.63
CA VAL A 198 12.01 10.25 7.53
C VAL A 198 11.22 11.30 6.75
N VAL A 199 11.84 11.90 5.75
CA VAL A 199 11.20 12.97 4.94
C VAL A 199 9.99 12.43 4.19
N ALA A 200 10.11 11.29 3.53
CA ALA A 200 9.02 10.68 2.77
C ALA A 200 7.86 10.27 3.69
N VAL A 201 8.16 9.63 4.83
CA VAL A 201 7.16 9.24 5.82
C VAL A 201 6.47 10.46 6.43
N PHE A 202 7.20 11.54 6.71
CA PHE A 202 6.61 12.78 7.22
C PHE A 202 5.76 13.48 6.18
N THR A 203 6.18 13.51 4.92
CA THR A 203 5.39 14.06 3.81
C THR A 203 4.08 13.30 3.68
N PHE A 204 4.15 11.97 3.67
CA PHE A 204 2.99 11.08 3.63
C PHE A 204 2.01 11.37 4.76
N TRP A 205 2.47 11.36 6.02
CA TRP A 205 1.61 11.54 7.18
C TRP A 205 1.08 12.97 7.33
N LYS A 206 1.85 13.95 6.90
CA LYS A 206 1.40 15.35 6.81
C LYS A 206 0.23 15.47 5.82
N SER A 207 0.34 14.85 4.66
CA SER A 207 -0.72 14.78 3.65
C SER A 207 -1.94 14.01 4.16
N TYR A 208 -1.71 12.83 4.75
CA TYR A 208 -2.77 12.01 5.34
C TYR A 208 -3.62 12.79 6.34
N VAL A 209 -2.97 13.37 7.36
CA VAL A 209 -3.65 14.09 8.46
C VAL A 209 -4.37 15.34 7.95
N THR A 210 -3.85 15.97 6.90
CA THR A 210 -4.49 17.13 6.27
C THR A 210 -5.80 16.74 5.58
N ILE A 211 -5.85 15.57 4.94
CA ILE A 211 -6.99 15.12 4.14
C ILE A 211 -8.03 14.42 5.02
N ASN A 212 -7.60 13.50 5.88
CA ASN A 212 -8.49 12.60 6.62
C ASN A 212 -8.69 13.02 8.08
N GLY A 213 -7.83 13.87 8.62
CA GLY A 213 -7.76 14.10 10.07
C GLY A 213 -6.83 13.10 10.79
N LYS A 214 -6.82 13.16 12.11
CA LYS A 214 -5.97 12.36 12.99
C LYS A 214 -6.66 11.04 13.33
N PRO A 215 -6.19 9.84 12.89
CA PRO A 215 -6.73 8.58 13.35
C PRO A 215 -6.47 8.38 14.84
N ILE A 216 -7.15 7.44 15.49
CA ILE A 216 -6.89 7.14 16.91
C ILE A 216 -5.52 6.49 17.05
N ALA A 217 -5.22 5.49 16.22
CA ALA A 217 -3.97 4.76 16.27
C ALA A 217 -3.41 4.43 14.89
N VAL A 218 -2.09 4.27 14.83
CA VAL A 218 -1.35 3.80 13.66
C VAL A 218 -0.59 2.53 14.03
N TYR A 219 -0.69 1.53 13.18
CA TYR A 219 -0.05 0.26 13.33
C TYR A 219 1.13 0.13 12.39
N LEU A 220 2.35 0.01 12.95
CA LEU A 220 3.60 -0.13 12.21
C LEU A 220 4.26 -1.47 12.48
N ASP A 221 5.03 -1.96 11.53
CA ASP A 221 5.99 -3.04 11.78
C ASP A 221 7.30 -2.48 12.33
N ARG A 222 7.79 -3.10 13.39
CA ARG A 222 9.07 -2.73 14.00
C ARG A 222 10.27 -3.07 13.10
N TYR A 223 10.09 -3.96 12.13
CA TYR A 223 11.18 -4.57 11.35
C TYR A 223 11.05 -4.41 9.83
N SER A 224 9.90 -4.04 9.27
CA SER A 224 9.69 -3.98 7.82
C SER A 224 10.33 -2.78 7.16
N THR A 225 10.47 -1.68 7.87
CA THR A 225 11.16 -0.46 7.42
C THR A 225 12.68 -0.67 7.22
N TYR A 226 13.24 -1.86 7.52
CA TYR A 226 14.67 -2.00 7.86
C TYR A 226 15.46 -3.03 7.06
N LYS A 227 14.93 -3.59 6.00
CA LYS A 227 15.77 -4.28 5.01
C LYS A 227 16.32 -3.29 4.00
N ILE A 228 17.33 -2.55 4.45
CA ILE A 228 17.97 -1.55 3.64
C ILE A 228 19.10 -2.18 2.85
N ASN A 229 18.88 -2.33 1.56
CA ASN A 229 19.94 -2.48 0.57
C ASN A 229 20.26 -1.15 -0.14
N HIS A 230 19.71 -0.02 0.30
CA HIS A 230 20.00 1.28 -0.28
C HIS A 230 20.99 2.06 0.59
N LYS A 231 22.12 2.48 -0.03
CA LYS A 231 23.21 3.23 0.59
C LYS A 231 22.83 4.62 1.15
N SER A 232 21.59 5.05 0.99
CA SER A 232 21.08 6.37 1.44
C SER A 232 20.15 6.31 2.67
N ALA A 233 20.02 5.16 3.30
CA ALA A 233 19.18 5.05 4.48
C ALA A 233 19.91 5.57 5.71
N VAL A 234 19.51 6.72 6.15
CA VAL A 234 19.81 7.28 7.48
C VAL A 234 19.28 6.31 8.55
N ASP A 235 20.01 6.18 9.64
CA ASP A 235 19.77 5.24 10.75
C ASP A 235 18.30 5.07 11.09
N ASN A 236 17.83 3.82 11.03
CA ASN A 236 16.46 3.42 11.28
C ASN A 236 15.96 3.78 12.68
N TYR A 237 16.88 3.88 13.64
CA TYR A 237 16.58 4.30 14.99
C TYR A 237 16.12 5.78 15.03
N ASP A 238 16.73 6.63 14.20
CA ASP A 238 16.34 8.04 14.09
C ASP A 238 14.94 8.19 13.47
N LEU A 239 14.58 7.37 12.48
CA LEU A 239 13.24 7.38 11.89
C LEU A 239 12.17 7.07 12.94
N MET A 240 12.35 5.99 13.70
CA MET A 240 11.36 5.59 14.71
C MET A 240 11.21 6.63 15.81
N THR A 241 12.33 7.17 16.30
CA THR A 241 12.27 8.22 17.35
C THR A 241 11.64 9.50 16.84
N GLN A 242 11.93 9.93 15.63
CA GLN A 242 11.34 11.11 15.01
C GLN A 242 9.85 10.92 14.73
N PHE A 243 9.48 9.76 14.18
CA PHE A 243 8.09 9.43 13.88
C PHE A 243 7.24 9.26 15.13
N GLU A 244 7.75 8.55 16.14
CA GLU A 244 7.07 8.40 17.42
C GLU A 244 6.81 9.74 18.10
N ARG A 245 7.81 10.65 18.07
CA ARG A 245 7.67 12.02 18.55
C ARG A 245 6.56 12.76 17.80
N ALA A 246 6.60 12.75 16.46
CA ALA A 246 5.62 13.46 15.64
C ALA A 246 4.19 12.94 15.87
N MET A 247 4.00 11.63 15.97
CA MET A 247 2.69 11.05 16.27
C MET A 247 2.19 11.42 17.68
N LYS A 248 3.10 11.43 18.67
CA LYS A 248 2.79 11.86 20.03
C LYS A 248 2.40 13.35 20.09
N ASP A 249 3.11 14.21 19.35
CA ASP A 249 2.84 15.66 19.31
C ASP A 249 1.41 15.96 18.83
N ILE A 250 0.85 15.16 17.91
CA ILE A 250 -0.52 15.31 17.42
C ILE A 250 -1.51 14.33 18.06
N ALA A 251 -1.10 13.68 19.16
CA ALA A 251 -1.91 12.74 19.93
C ALA A 251 -2.47 11.56 19.11
N ILE A 252 -1.67 11.00 18.19
CA ILE A 252 -1.94 9.73 17.52
C ILE A 252 -1.19 8.62 18.26
N HIS A 253 -1.90 7.55 18.61
CA HIS A 253 -1.31 6.42 19.30
C HIS A 253 -0.55 5.50 18.32
N LEU A 254 0.75 5.28 18.59
CA LEU A 254 1.57 4.40 17.76
C LEU A 254 1.59 3.00 18.37
N ILE A 255 1.21 1.99 17.57
CA ILE A 255 1.24 0.58 17.94
C ILE A 255 2.29 -0.13 17.10
N THR A 256 3.32 -0.67 17.74
CA THR A 256 4.35 -1.45 17.05
C THR A 256 3.95 -2.93 17.02
N ALA A 257 3.97 -3.51 15.84
CA ALA A 257 3.66 -4.93 15.66
C ALA A 257 4.74 -5.82 16.25
N HIS A 258 4.34 -6.77 17.08
CA HIS A 258 5.22 -7.81 17.60
C HIS A 258 5.22 -9.08 16.72
N SER A 259 4.34 -9.18 15.72
CA SER A 259 4.25 -10.33 14.82
C SER A 259 3.80 -9.94 13.41
N ALA A 260 4.36 -10.60 12.40
CA ALA A 260 3.97 -10.45 10.99
C ALA A 260 2.47 -10.75 10.75
N GLN A 261 1.86 -11.63 11.58
CA GLN A 261 0.44 -11.99 11.47
C GLN A 261 -0.51 -10.81 11.70
N ALA A 262 -0.08 -9.84 12.49
CA ALA A 262 -0.88 -8.68 12.82
C ALA A 262 -1.04 -7.69 11.63
N LYS A 263 -0.12 -7.72 10.66
CA LYS A 263 -0.12 -6.90 9.42
C LYS A 263 -0.72 -7.61 8.19
N GLY A 264 -1.24 -8.80 8.32
CA GLY A 264 -1.69 -9.61 7.18
C GLY A 264 -2.73 -8.95 6.25
N ARG A 265 -3.31 -7.80 6.61
CA ARG A 265 -4.22 -7.05 5.71
C ARG A 265 -3.44 -6.20 4.72
N ILE A 266 -2.50 -5.38 5.21
CA ILE A 266 -1.69 -4.53 4.33
C ILE A 266 -0.75 -5.36 3.44
N GLU A 267 -0.20 -6.47 3.95
CA GLU A 267 0.62 -7.40 3.15
C GLU A 267 -0.17 -8.01 1.98
N ARG A 268 -1.41 -8.47 2.25
CA ARG A 268 -2.30 -8.98 1.18
C ARG A 268 -2.71 -7.89 0.22
N LEU A 269 -2.88 -6.68 0.72
CA LEU A 269 -3.20 -5.53 -0.12
C LEU A 269 -2.04 -5.22 -1.07
N PHE A 270 -0.80 -5.20 -0.60
CA PHE A 270 0.37 -5.03 -1.48
C PHE A 270 0.45 -6.11 -2.54
N GLY A 271 0.22 -7.39 -2.20
CA GLY A 271 0.16 -8.45 -3.19
C GLY A 271 -0.94 -8.24 -4.26
N THR A 272 -2.06 -7.62 -3.87
CA THR A 272 -3.12 -7.23 -4.81
C THR A 272 -2.70 -6.03 -5.66
N LEU A 273 -2.07 -5.02 -5.06
CA LEU A 273 -1.64 -3.81 -5.76
C LEU A 273 -0.50 -4.10 -6.74
N GLN A 274 0.47 -4.94 -6.37
CA GLN A 274 1.55 -5.38 -7.26
C GLN A 274 1.03 -6.05 -8.54
N ASP A 275 -0.09 -6.74 -8.45
CA ASP A 275 -0.73 -7.33 -9.64
C ASP A 275 -1.64 -6.31 -10.37
N ARG A 276 -2.48 -5.57 -9.63
CA ARG A 276 -3.54 -4.73 -10.21
C ARG A 276 -3.06 -3.31 -10.56
N LEU A 277 -2.43 -2.60 -9.62
CA LEU A 277 -2.04 -1.20 -9.80
C LEU A 277 -1.01 -1.04 -10.94
N VAL A 278 -0.01 -1.93 -11.00
CA VAL A 278 1.00 -1.94 -12.08
C VAL A 278 0.34 -1.97 -13.45
N LYS A 279 -0.64 -2.85 -13.61
CA LYS A 279 -1.37 -3.04 -14.87
C LYS A 279 -2.33 -1.89 -15.19
N GLU A 280 -3.00 -1.34 -14.17
CA GLU A 280 -3.87 -0.18 -14.35
C GLU A 280 -3.08 1.06 -14.78
N MET A 281 -1.92 1.30 -14.15
CA MET A 281 -1.02 2.38 -14.55
C MET A 281 -0.49 2.18 -15.97
N ARG A 282 -0.18 0.94 -16.36
CA ARG A 282 0.22 0.61 -17.74
C ARG A 282 -0.88 0.92 -18.75
N LEU A 283 -2.11 0.54 -18.46
CA LEU A 283 -3.27 0.83 -19.32
C LEU A 283 -3.55 2.34 -19.45
N ALA A 284 -3.30 3.10 -18.38
CA ALA A 284 -3.48 4.55 -18.33
C ALA A 284 -2.28 5.32 -18.91
N GLY A 285 -1.18 4.66 -19.29
CA GLY A 285 0.01 5.31 -19.83
C GLY A 285 0.83 6.08 -18.79
N ILE A 286 0.73 5.73 -17.51
CA ILE A 286 1.45 6.37 -16.40
C ILE A 286 2.89 5.87 -16.37
N ASN A 287 3.86 6.77 -16.43
CA ASN A 287 5.27 6.44 -16.59
C ASN A 287 6.17 6.91 -15.44
N THR A 288 5.74 7.88 -14.66
CA THR A 288 6.54 8.50 -13.59
C THR A 288 5.87 8.41 -12.23
N PRO A 289 6.62 8.43 -11.10
CA PRO A 289 6.05 8.48 -9.76
C PRO A 289 5.11 9.68 -9.54
N MET A 290 5.41 10.84 -10.12
CA MET A 290 4.57 12.02 -10.00
C MET A 290 3.21 11.83 -10.67
N GLU A 291 3.18 11.33 -11.90
CA GLU A 291 1.93 10.95 -12.59
C GLU A 291 1.20 9.84 -11.83
N GLY A 292 1.96 8.88 -11.26
CA GLY A 292 1.45 7.80 -10.43
C GLY A 292 0.73 8.31 -9.19
N ASN A 293 1.27 9.32 -8.51
CA ASN A 293 0.64 9.94 -7.34
C ASN A 293 -0.68 10.63 -7.68
N GLN A 294 -0.73 11.33 -8.82
CA GLN A 294 -1.98 11.92 -9.29
C GLN A 294 -3.00 10.84 -9.65
N PHE A 295 -2.60 9.79 -10.39
CA PHE A 295 -3.46 8.67 -10.75
C PHE A 295 -4.00 7.93 -9.53
N LEU A 296 -3.16 7.68 -8.51
CA LEU A 296 -3.57 7.08 -7.24
C LEU A 296 -4.69 7.89 -6.60
N LYS A 297 -4.49 9.19 -6.43
CA LYS A 297 -5.41 10.10 -5.74
C LYS A 297 -6.74 10.26 -6.47
N GLU A 298 -6.70 10.50 -7.77
CA GLU A 298 -7.88 10.92 -8.53
C GLU A 298 -8.71 9.74 -9.08
N ILE A 299 -8.05 8.63 -9.41
CA ILE A 299 -8.68 7.53 -10.16
C ILE A 299 -8.62 6.22 -9.37
N PHE A 300 -7.43 5.77 -9.01
CA PHE A 300 -7.26 4.40 -8.53
C PHE A 300 -7.88 4.17 -7.15
N ILE A 301 -7.55 5.02 -6.16
CA ILE A 301 -8.03 4.88 -4.78
C ILE A 301 -9.55 4.95 -4.70
N PRO A 302 -10.22 5.96 -5.29
CA PRO A 302 -11.68 6.01 -5.29
C PRO A 302 -12.33 4.76 -5.91
N LYS A 303 -11.84 4.30 -7.06
CA LYS A 303 -12.33 3.12 -7.74
C LYS A 303 -12.10 1.85 -6.92
N PHE A 304 -10.88 1.67 -6.40
CA PHE A 304 -10.50 0.53 -5.58
C PHE A 304 -11.36 0.44 -4.31
N ASN A 305 -11.49 1.55 -3.61
CA ASN A 305 -12.29 1.61 -2.38
C ASN A 305 -13.77 1.31 -2.62
N ASN A 306 -14.34 1.82 -3.71
CA ASN A 306 -15.72 1.52 -4.07
C ASN A 306 -15.94 0.02 -4.31
N GLN A 307 -14.97 -0.67 -4.87
CA GLN A 307 -15.08 -2.09 -5.24
C GLN A 307 -14.75 -3.04 -4.08
N PHE A 308 -13.77 -2.71 -3.24
CA PHE A 308 -13.17 -3.66 -2.29
C PHE A 308 -13.34 -3.32 -0.81
N SER A 309 -13.80 -2.11 -0.48
CA SER A 309 -14.06 -1.78 0.91
C SER A 309 -15.27 -2.52 1.46
N VAL A 310 -15.30 -2.69 2.77
CA VAL A 310 -16.43 -3.26 3.49
C VAL A 310 -17.02 -2.23 4.43
N VAL A 311 -18.28 -2.39 4.76
CA VAL A 311 -18.95 -1.57 5.78
C VAL A 311 -18.35 -1.89 7.15
N PRO A 312 -17.95 -0.89 7.96
CA PRO A 312 -17.45 -1.12 9.30
C PRO A 312 -18.56 -1.66 10.22
N ALA A 313 -18.16 -2.33 11.32
CA ALA A 313 -19.10 -2.93 12.26
C ALA A 313 -20.02 -1.87 12.94
N GLN A 314 -19.46 -0.68 13.18
CA GLN A 314 -20.17 0.45 13.76
C GLN A 314 -20.13 1.64 12.81
N THR A 315 -21.21 2.40 12.80
CA THR A 315 -21.31 3.64 12.01
C THR A 315 -20.56 4.77 12.71
N GLY A 316 -19.85 5.59 11.92
CA GLY A 316 -19.13 6.76 12.40
C GLY A 316 -17.69 6.80 11.93
N ASP A 317 -17.13 8.00 11.95
CA ASP A 317 -15.73 8.30 11.66
C ASP A 317 -15.07 8.77 12.94
N THR A 318 -14.01 8.09 13.36
CA THR A 318 -13.27 8.41 14.59
C THR A 318 -12.05 9.30 14.34
N HIS A 319 -11.83 9.74 13.11
CA HIS A 319 -10.80 10.73 12.83
C HIS A 319 -11.10 12.03 13.57
N ARG A 320 -10.08 12.59 14.19
CA ARG A 320 -10.16 13.85 14.92
C ARG A 320 -9.63 14.98 14.07
N SER A 321 -10.34 16.08 14.02
CA SER A 321 -9.89 17.29 13.32
C SER A 321 -8.60 17.84 13.93
N LEU A 322 -7.77 18.50 13.09
CA LEU A 322 -6.63 19.28 13.56
C LEU A 322 -7.08 20.46 14.41
N THR A 323 -6.55 20.56 15.62
CA THR A 323 -6.76 21.72 16.49
C THR A 323 -6.03 22.95 15.96
N SER A 324 -6.33 24.13 16.53
CA SER A 324 -5.60 25.36 16.20
C SER A 324 -4.10 25.25 16.53
N ASP A 325 -3.79 24.57 17.63
CA ASP A 325 -2.41 24.31 18.05
C ASP A 325 -1.69 23.33 17.09
N ASP A 326 -2.37 22.25 16.65
CA ASP A 326 -1.83 21.33 15.66
C ASP A 326 -1.47 22.11 14.38
N LYS A 327 -2.38 22.96 13.91
CA LYS A 327 -2.16 23.76 12.69
C LYS A 327 -1.00 24.74 12.82
N LYS A 328 -0.87 25.40 13.97
CA LYS A 328 0.21 26.33 14.27
C LYS A 328 1.58 25.65 14.29
N ASN A 329 1.64 24.45 14.87
CA ASN A 329 2.87 23.68 15.02
C ASN A 329 3.08 22.63 13.93
N PHE A 330 2.30 22.64 12.85
CA PHE A 330 2.22 21.55 11.88
C PHE A 330 3.56 21.26 11.19
N ASN A 331 4.29 22.30 10.76
CA ASN A 331 5.60 22.13 10.15
C ASN A 331 6.64 21.66 11.18
N ARG A 332 6.54 22.15 12.41
CA ARG A 332 7.40 21.74 13.53
C ARG A 332 7.18 20.27 13.90
N THR A 333 5.94 19.81 13.95
CA THR A 333 5.60 18.41 14.23
C THR A 333 6.24 17.48 13.20
N PHE A 334 6.08 17.81 11.92
CA PHE A 334 6.65 17.03 10.81
C PHE A 334 8.01 17.57 10.37
N SER A 335 8.91 17.83 11.32
CA SER A 335 10.30 18.23 11.08
C SER A 335 11.27 17.21 11.67
N ILE A 336 12.48 17.14 11.13
CA ILE A 336 13.57 16.37 11.73
C ILE A 336 14.20 17.20 12.82
N GLN A 337 14.11 16.72 14.07
CA GLN A 337 14.57 17.47 15.24
C GLN A 337 15.88 16.91 15.79
N SER A 338 16.82 17.81 16.05
CA SER A 338 18.13 17.49 16.62
C SER A 338 18.53 18.48 17.72
N LYS A 339 19.06 17.97 18.81
CA LYS A 339 19.58 18.81 19.87
C LYS A 339 21.04 19.21 19.59
N ARG A 340 21.38 20.49 19.71
CA ARG A 340 22.75 21.03 19.59
C ARG A 340 23.05 21.99 20.70
N LYS A 341 24.35 22.15 21.02
CA LYS A 341 24.81 23.13 22.01
C LYS A 341 25.22 24.42 21.33
N VAL A 342 24.90 25.52 21.94
CA VAL A 342 25.41 26.85 21.56
C VAL A 342 26.87 26.93 21.93
N ASN A 343 27.74 27.32 21.00
CA ASN A 343 29.14 27.55 21.25
C ASN A 343 29.38 28.84 22.09
N ASN A 344 30.60 29.03 22.58
CA ASN A 344 30.95 30.23 23.36
C ASN A 344 30.84 31.54 22.54
N ASP A 345 30.98 31.47 21.25
CA ASP A 345 30.84 32.56 20.27
C ASP A 345 29.40 32.72 19.72
N PHE A 346 28.43 32.09 20.38
CA PHE A 346 27.01 32.05 19.95
C PHE A 346 26.79 31.48 18.55
N THR A 347 27.70 30.66 18.07
CA THR A 347 27.48 29.86 16.88
C THR A 347 26.90 28.49 17.18
N ILE A 348 26.20 27.90 16.23
CA ILE A 348 25.64 26.55 16.32
C ILE A 348 26.07 25.81 15.06
N GLN A 349 26.66 24.63 15.22
CA GLN A 349 27.01 23.76 14.11
C GLN A 349 25.91 22.71 13.90
N PHE A 350 25.39 22.64 12.66
CA PHE A 350 24.46 21.62 12.25
C PHE A 350 24.79 21.12 10.84
N LYS A 351 24.99 19.80 10.70
CA LYS A 351 25.56 19.21 9.48
C LYS A 351 26.91 19.91 9.17
N ASN A 352 27.15 20.37 7.98
CA ASN A 352 28.38 21.08 7.61
C ASN A 352 28.21 22.60 7.66
N ASN A 353 27.09 23.10 8.18
CA ASN A 353 26.75 24.51 8.23
C ASN A 353 26.96 25.11 9.62
N TRP A 354 27.26 26.41 9.66
CA TRP A 354 27.42 27.20 10.87
C TRP A 354 26.39 28.33 10.89
N TYR A 355 25.67 28.42 11.99
CA TYR A 355 24.62 29.42 12.20
C TYR A 355 25.08 30.34 13.32
N GLN A 356 25.17 31.65 13.03
CA GLN A 356 25.44 32.67 14.03
C GLN A 356 24.14 33.20 14.58
N LEU A 357 23.97 33.17 15.88
CA LEU A 357 22.83 33.84 16.54
C LEU A 357 23.04 35.35 16.47
N LYS A 358 21.98 36.12 16.15
CA LYS A 358 21.99 37.57 16.19
C LYS A 358 21.98 38.06 17.62
N GLU A 359 22.38 39.31 17.90
CA GLU A 359 22.46 39.89 19.21
C GLU A 359 21.08 40.01 19.88
N VAL A 360 20.08 40.42 19.11
CA VAL A 360 18.69 40.55 19.60
C VAL A 360 17.96 39.22 19.45
N GLN A 361 17.55 38.63 20.54
CA GLN A 361 16.86 37.36 20.63
C GLN A 361 15.54 37.47 21.40
N PRO A 362 14.51 36.65 21.07
CA PRO A 362 13.23 36.67 21.83
C PRO A 362 13.35 36.07 23.22
N THR A 363 14.46 35.40 23.56
CA THR A 363 14.76 34.84 24.87
C THR A 363 16.26 34.91 25.16
N THR A 364 16.63 34.89 26.44
CA THR A 364 18.06 34.87 26.84
C THR A 364 18.71 33.55 26.42
N VAL A 365 19.78 33.65 25.63
CA VAL A 365 20.61 32.53 25.20
C VAL A 365 21.95 32.54 25.90
N ARG A 366 22.37 31.44 26.47
CA ARG A 366 23.66 31.29 27.13
C ARG A 366 24.58 30.33 26.35
N PRO A 367 25.89 30.56 26.37
CA PRO A 367 26.84 29.60 25.87
C PRO A 367 26.66 28.22 26.52
N ARG A 368 26.82 27.13 25.72
CA ARG A 368 26.62 25.72 26.10
C ARG A 368 25.19 25.31 26.38
N GLU A 369 24.22 26.21 26.27
CA GLU A 369 22.78 25.89 26.36
C GLU A 369 22.39 25.00 25.20
N THR A 370 21.46 24.06 25.43
CA THR A 370 20.98 23.13 24.41
C THR A 370 19.80 23.74 23.68
N VAL A 371 19.93 23.91 22.38
CA VAL A 371 18.88 24.34 21.45
C VAL A 371 18.35 23.16 20.66
N LEU A 372 17.12 23.29 20.18
CA LEU A 372 16.50 22.35 19.27
C LEU A 372 16.62 22.91 17.85
N ILE A 373 17.21 22.14 16.95
CA ILE A 373 17.22 22.44 15.52
C ILE A 373 16.12 21.61 14.85
N GLU A 374 15.30 22.27 14.11
CA GLU A 374 14.18 21.72 13.36
C GLU A 374 14.47 21.90 11.85
N GLU A 375 14.65 20.79 11.16
CA GLU A 375 14.75 20.77 9.70
C GLU A 375 13.37 20.47 9.15
N TRP A 376 12.73 21.47 8.56
CA TRP A 376 11.40 21.32 7.99
C TRP A 376 11.44 20.62 6.65
N LEU A 377 10.28 20.12 6.18
CA LEU A 377 10.19 19.36 4.92
C LEU A 377 10.53 20.18 3.67
N ASP A 378 10.47 21.50 3.76
CA ASP A 378 10.91 22.43 2.71
C ASP A 378 12.44 22.67 2.70
N GLY A 379 13.18 22.02 3.61
CA GLY A 379 14.62 22.16 3.76
C GLY A 379 15.06 23.35 4.60
N THR A 380 14.15 24.17 5.11
CA THR A 380 14.48 25.30 6.00
C THR A 380 14.89 24.83 7.38
N ILE A 381 15.83 25.57 8.00
CA ILE A 381 16.36 25.27 9.32
C ILE A 381 15.83 26.31 10.30
N HIS A 382 15.17 25.83 11.35
CA HIS A 382 14.66 26.64 12.44
C HIS A 382 15.35 26.24 13.73
N ILE A 383 15.78 27.22 14.52
CA ILE A 383 16.50 26.99 15.78
C ILE A 383 15.62 27.50 16.90
N THR A 384 15.26 26.64 17.84
CA THR A 384 14.36 26.99 18.94
C THR A 384 14.98 26.77 20.29
N LEU A 385 14.67 27.66 21.26
CA LEU A 385 15.06 27.54 22.64
C LEU A 385 13.85 27.88 23.53
N LYS A 386 13.50 26.98 24.44
CA LYS A 386 12.36 27.18 25.40
C LYS A 386 11.04 27.56 24.71
N GLY A 387 10.83 27.06 23.48
CA GLY A 387 9.61 27.34 22.69
C GLY A 387 9.68 28.62 21.84
N PHE A 388 10.75 29.39 21.93
CA PHE A 388 10.97 30.58 21.11
C PHE A 388 11.90 30.29 19.95
N GLU A 389 11.55 30.75 18.76
CA GLU A 389 12.42 30.66 17.59
C GLU A 389 13.52 31.72 17.68
N LEU A 390 14.78 31.27 17.57
CA LEU A 390 15.95 32.16 17.63
C LEU A 390 16.26 32.75 16.24
N VAL A 391 16.66 34.00 16.25
CA VAL A 391 17.09 34.70 15.04
C VAL A 391 18.55 34.35 14.76
N SER A 392 18.79 33.67 13.64
CA SER A 392 20.12 33.25 13.24
C SER A 392 20.43 33.63 11.78
N MET A 393 21.71 33.61 11.44
CA MET A 393 22.16 33.75 10.05
C MET A 393 23.14 32.63 9.72
N LEU A 394 23.04 32.10 8.50
CA LEU A 394 23.96 31.11 7.98
C LEU A 394 25.30 31.79 7.69
N LEU A 395 26.40 31.24 8.21
CA LEU A 395 27.74 31.70 7.91
C LEU A 395 28.26 31.01 6.63
N PRO A 396 28.90 31.73 5.72
CA PRO A 396 29.46 31.18 4.48
C PRO A 396 30.61 30.21 4.74
N GLU A 397 31.37 30.42 5.83
CA GLU A 397 32.50 29.59 6.20
C GLU A 397 32.51 29.29 7.72
N ARG A 398 33.26 28.27 8.11
CA ARG A 398 33.53 28.00 9.52
C ARG A 398 34.23 29.19 10.18
N PRO A 399 33.76 29.67 11.36
CA PRO A 399 34.46 30.74 12.08
C PRO A 399 35.91 30.36 12.34
N LYS A 400 36.84 31.16 11.87
CA LYS A 400 38.26 30.98 12.13
C LYS A 400 38.50 31.40 13.59
N LYS A 401 39.18 30.57 14.38
CA LYS A 401 39.72 30.99 15.67
C LYS A 401 40.73 32.11 15.40
N ILE A 402 40.35 33.33 15.68
CA ILE A 402 41.31 34.44 15.75
C ILE A 402 42.22 34.03 16.92
N LYS A 403 43.48 33.71 16.63
CA LYS A 403 44.53 33.73 17.63
C LYS A 403 44.63 35.18 18.05
N ALA A 404 43.90 35.54 19.11
CA ALA A 404 44.23 36.77 19.80
C ALA A 404 45.70 36.63 20.15
N ASN A 405 46.58 37.42 19.58
CA ASN A 405 47.86 37.66 20.18
C ASN A 405 47.49 38.05 21.61
N PRO A 406 48.07 37.40 22.63
CA PRO A 406 47.80 37.83 23.99
C PRO A 406 48.19 39.30 24.01
N VAL A 407 47.20 40.18 24.06
CA VAL A 407 47.42 41.57 24.43
C VAL A 407 47.81 41.45 25.89
N ILE A 408 49.08 41.36 26.11
CA ILE A 408 49.60 41.57 27.47
C ILE A 408 49.37 43.05 27.73
N LEU A 409 48.27 43.35 28.37
CA LEU A 409 48.05 44.65 28.97
C LEU A 409 48.99 44.69 30.16
N THR A 410 50.25 45.04 29.91
CA THR A 410 51.19 45.37 30.95
C THR A 410 50.87 46.78 31.38
N THR A 411 50.38 46.93 32.59
CA THR A 411 50.29 48.25 33.28
C THR A 411 51.62 48.79 33.70
N HIS A 412 52.69 48.06 33.33
CA HIS A 412 54.07 48.42 33.70
C HIS A 412 54.80 48.83 32.41
N GLU A 413 55.42 50.00 32.46
CA GLU A 413 56.41 50.37 31.49
C GLU A 413 57.53 49.31 31.43
N LEU A 414 58.09 49.03 30.25
CA LEU A 414 59.10 47.97 30.06
C LEU A 414 60.30 48.14 30.97
N ASN A 415 60.54 49.31 31.58
CA ASN A 415 61.62 49.63 32.51
C ASN A 415 61.09 49.90 33.93
N TRP A 416 59.93 49.40 34.34
CA TRP A 416 59.42 49.57 35.68
C TRP A 416 60.31 48.83 36.66
N GLU A 417 60.99 49.58 37.53
CA GLU A 417 61.71 49.06 38.71
C GLU A 417 60.83 49.20 39.92
N PRO A 418 60.63 48.17 40.73
CA PRO A 418 59.84 48.29 41.95
C PRO A 418 60.49 49.26 42.85
N PRO A 419 59.72 50.17 43.50
CA PRO A 419 60.23 51.07 44.54
C PRO A 419 61.01 50.35 45.62
N ALA A 420 61.95 51.05 46.32
CA ALA A 420 62.83 50.42 47.26
C ALA A 420 62.12 49.72 48.47
N ASP A 421 60.93 50.11 48.73
CA ASP A 421 60.03 49.54 49.79
C ASP A 421 59.10 48.44 49.27
N HIS A 422 59.13 48.11 47.93
CA HIS A 422 58.25 47.09 47.35
C HIS A 422 58.55 45.70 47.93
N PRO A 423 57.52 44.92 48.31
CA PRO A 423 57.69 43.59 48.92
C PRO A 423 58.62 42.63 48.15
N TRP A 424 58.69 42.71 46.84
CA TRP A 424 59.55 41.84 46.02
C TRP A 424 61.04 42.11 46.22
N ARG A 425 61.46 43.36 46.59
CA ARG A 425 62.86 43.61 46.89
C ARG A 425 63.30 43.05 48.26
N ARG A 426 62.36 42.70 49.12
CA ARG A 426 62.66 42.04 50.40
C ARG A 426 62.88 40.52 50.31
N TYR A 427 62.53 39.92 49.23
CA TYR A 427 62.69 38.47 49.02
C TYR A 427 63.94 38.08 48.25
N GLY A 428 64.78 39.00 47.79
CA GLY A 428 65.96 38.75 46.97
C GLY A 428 67.26 38.61 47.76
N ASN A 429 67.27 38.67 49.06
CA ASN A 429 68.45 38.46 49.87
C ASN A 429 68.14 37.43 50.99
N ARG A 430 68.17 36.15 50.53
CA ARG A 430 68.44 35.00 51.39
C ARG A 430 69.27 34.00 50.57
#